data_6bffa61b0c58a96c57ef7aee82bc6c70
#
_entry.id   6bffa61b0c58a96c57ef7aee82bc6c70
#
_cell.length_a   1.000
_cell.length_b   1.000
_cell.length_c   1.000
_cell.angle_alpha   90.00
_cell.angle_beta   90.00
_cell.angle_gamma   90.00
#
_symmetry.space_group_name_H-M   'P 1'
#
loop_
_entity.id
_entity.type
_entity.pdbx_description
1 polymer ?
#
loop_
_entity_poly.entity_id
_entity_poly.type
_entity_poly.pdbx_seq_one_letter_code
_entity_poly.pdbx_strand_id
1 'polypeptide(L)'
;MSDLTVDPQHPWPGLASFTEETRAYFHGREDEVNELARRVQRKLLTILFGQSGLGKTSILRAGIVPRLRREGLCPVYVRIDYAPESPSPSEQIKQAILRATASSGRWTKPGTAVEGESLWEFLHHRDDVLMDDAGNAVTPLLIF
;
A
#
# COMPACT_ATOMS: atom_id res chain seq x y z
N MET A 1 -25.05 -3.38 9.90
CA MET A 1 -24.67 -2.18 9.12
C MET A 1 -24.53 -2.63 7.70
N SER A 2 -25.41 -2.14 6.81
CA SER A 2 -25.38 -2.54 5.41
C SER A 2 -24.08 -2.05 4.79
N ASP A 3 -23.26 -2.96 4.27
CA ASP A 3 -22.15 -2.61 3.37
C ASP A 3 -22.77 -1.90 2.17
N LEU A 4 -22.62 -0.59 2.11
CA LEU A 4 -23.01 0.22 0.95
C LEU A 4 -22.04 -0.15 -0.18
N THR A 5 -22.45 -1.08 -1.02
CA THR A 5 -21.73 -1.35 -2.27
C THR A 5 -21.79 -0.12 -3.14
N VAL A 6 -20.61 0.39 -3.52
CA VAL A 6 -20.52 1.52 -4.45
C VAL A 6 -20.81 1.01 -5.86
N ASP A 7 -21.82 1.59 -6.51
CA ASP A 7 -22.24 1.25 -7.86
C ASP A 7 -22.66 2.53 -8.63
N PRO A 8 -22.99 2.46 -9.93
CA PRO A 8 -23.37 3.66 -10.72
C PRO A 8 -24.61 4.39 -10.20
N GLN A 9 -25.49 3.73 -9.46
CA GLN A 9 -26.68 4.35 -8.87
C GLN A 9 -26.38 4.92 -7.48
N HIS A 10 -25.37 4.35 -6.77
CA HIS A 10 -24.93 4.76 -5.44
C HIS A 10 -23.40 4.96 -5.43
N PRO A 11 -22.88 6.03 -6.07
CA PRO A 11 -21.44 6.21 -6.28
C PRO A 11 -20.68 6.64 -5.01
N TRP A 12 -21.33 6.76 -3.88
CA TRP A 12 -20.77 7.27 -2.63
C TRP A 12 -20.67 6.19 -1.56
N PRO A 13 -19.48 5.94 -0.99
CA PRO A 13 -19.29 4.95 0.08
C PRO A 13 -19.78 5.43 1.45
N GLY A 14 -20.52 6.54 1.54
CA GLY A 14 -20.94 7.14 2.80
C GLY A 14 -19.74 7.65 3.60
N LEU A 15 -19.58 7.15 4.83
CA LEU A 15 -18.44 7.50 5.71
C LEU A 15 -17.20 6.64 5.46
N ALA A 16 -17.30 5.60 4.65
CA ALA A 16 -16.17 4.75 4.29
C ALA A 16 -15.23 5.48 3.31
N SER A 17 -13.96 5.04 3.26
CA SER A 17 -13.03 5.55 2.26
C SER A 17 -13.20 4.82 0.93
N PHE A 18 -12.98 5.54 -0.17
CA PHE A 18 -12.79 4.89 -1.46
C PHE A 18 -11.56 3.97 -1.42
N THR A 19 -11.65 2.84 -2.11
CA THR A 19 -10.60 1.82 -2.22
C THR A 19 -10.15 1.67 -3.67
N GLU A 20 -9.21 0.78 -3.92
CA GLU A 20 -8.76 0.48 -5.28
C GLU A 20 -9.89 -0.08 -6.14
N GLU A 21 -10.80 -0.88 -5.57
CA GLU A 21 -11.95 -1.46 -6.26
C GLU A 21 -12.98 -0.38 -6.63
N THR A 22 -13.15 0.63 -5.78
CA THR A 22 -14.11 1.72 -5.99
C THR A 22 -13.49 2.97 -6.62
N ARG A 23 -12.24 2.89 -7.09
CA ARG A 23 -11.51 4.03 -7.68
C ARG A 23 -12.20 4.70 -8.86
N ALA A 24 -13.03 3.95 -9.59
CA ALA A 24 -13.79 4.49 -10.72
C ALA A 24 -14.77 5.60 -10.33
N TYR A 25 -15.11 5.68 -9.04
CA TYR A 25 -16.00 6.69 -8.46
C TYR A 25 -15.25 7.78 -7.69
N PHE A 26 -13.92 7.69 -7.62
CA PHE A 26 -13.07 8.66 -6.91
C PHE A 26 -12.58 9.74 -7.88
N HIS A 27 -13.26 10.90 -7.88
CA HIS A 27 -12.98 12.02 -8.78
C HIS A 27 -12.72 13.31 -8.04
N GLY A 28 -12.13 14.28 -8.75
CA GLY A 28 -11.93 15.66 -8.28
C GLY A 28 -10.75 15.83 -7.33
N ARG A 29 -9.86 14.83 -7.24
CA ARG A 29 -8.63 14.89 -6.42
C ARG A 29 -7.39 14.50 -7.23
N GLU A 30 -7.46 14.63 -8.54
CA GLU A 30 -6.40 14.22 -9.46
C GLU A 30 -5.11 15.01 -9.24
N ASP A 31 -5.22 16.32 -8.95
CA ASP A 31 -4.07 17.18 -8.71
C ASP A 31 -3.32 16.80 -7.43
N GLU A 32 -4.04 16.52 -6.35
CA GLU A 32 -3.44 16.07 -5.09
C GLU A 32 -2.80 14.69 -5.24
N VAL A 33 -3.44 13.77 -5.97
CA VAL A 33 -2.87 12.46 -6.29
C VAL A 33 -1.60 12.61 -7.12
N ASN A 34 -1.60 13.49 -8.12
CA ASN A 34 -0.45 13.76 -8.97
C ASN A 34 0.73 14.35 -8.16
N GLU A 35 0.45 15.33 -7.32
CA GLU A 35 1.47 15.95 -6.48
C GLU A 35 2.02 14.96 -5.46
N LEU A 36 1.16 14.18 -4.79
CA LEU A 36 1.59 13.20 -3.81
C LEU A 36 2.43 12.08 -4.46
N ALA A 37 2.02 11.57 -5.63
CA ALA A 37 2.78 10.57 -6.38
C ALA A 37 4.18 11.06 -6.71
N ARG A 38 4.30 12.31 -7.16
CA ARG A 38 5.59 12.93 -7.48
C ARG A 38 6.49 13.09 -6.24
N ARG A 39 5.90 13.39 -5.08
CA ARG A 39 6.65 13.52 -3.82
C ARG A 39 7.16 12.19 -3.32
N VAL A 40 6.33 11.15 -3.27
CA VAL A 40 6.74 9.83 -2.76
C VAL A 40 7.81 9.18 -3.62
N GLN A 41 7.88 9.49 -4.92
CA GLN A 41 8.93 8.99 -5.81
C GLN A 41 10.28 9.72 -5.66
N ARG A 42 10.27 10.93 -5.11
CA ARG A 42 11.48 11.77 -4.99
C ARG A 42 12.05 11.82 -3.58
N LYS A 43 11.27 11.43 -2.59
CA LYS A 43 11.62 11.56 -1.17
C LYS A 43 11.58 10.20 -0.49
N LEU A 44 12.55 9.95 0.38
CA LEU A 44 12.61 8.74 1.21
C LEU A 44 11.44 8.68 2.20
N LEU A 45 10.96 9.83 2.65
CA LEU A 45 9.83 9.95 3.57
C LEU A 45 8.91 11.08 3.09
N THR A 46 7.62 10.78 3.02
CA THR A 46 6.56 11.76 2.77
C THR A 46 5.50 11.62 3.85
N ILE A 47 5.14 12.71 4.50
CA ILE A 47 4.11 12.73 5.54
C ILE A 47 2.85 13.40 4.96
N LEU A 48 1.72 12.68 4.97
CA LEU A 48 0.40 13.18 4.62
C LEU A 48 -0.38 13.46 5.90
N PHE A 49 -0.65 14.73 6.18
CA PHE A 49 -1.40 15.14 7.35
C PHE A 49 -2.60 16.02 7.00
N GLY A 50 -3.53 16.16 7.93
CA GLY A 50 -4.75 16.97 7.77
C GLY A 50 -5.84 16.49 8.72
N GLN A 51 -6.92 17.25 8.81
CA GLN A 51 -8.08 16.94 9.66
C GLN A 51 -8.71 15.59 9.25
N SER A 52 -9.43 14.97 10.20
CA SER A 52 -10.24 13.80 9.90
C SER A 52 -11.33 14.15 8.87
N GLY A 53 -11.70 13.20 8.01
CA GLY A 53 -12.73 13.42 7.00
C GLY A 53 -12.25 14.09 5.69
N LEU A 54 -11.01 14.58 5.60
CA LEU A 54 -10.48 15.20 4.36
C LEU A 54 -10.14 14.19 3.25
N GLY A 55 -10.52 12.93 3.40
CA GLY A 55 -10.33 11.92 2.36
C GLY A 55 -8.88 11.43 2.21
N LYS A 56 -8.00 11.61 3.21
CA LYS A 56 -6.61 11.12 3.16
C LYS A 56 -6.51 9.64 2.80
N THR A 57 -7.31 8.80 3.44
CA THR A 57 -7.33 7.35 3.17
C THR A 57 -7.80 7.06 1.75
N SER A 58 -8.79 7.79 1.26
CA SER A 58 -9.27 7.65 -0.13
C SER A 58 -8.20 8.06 -1.15
N ILE A 59 -7.50 9.18 -0.91
CA ILE A 59 -6.34 9.58 -1.75
C ILE A 59 -5.29 8.47 -1.79
N LEU A 60 -4.98 7.86 -0.64
CA LEU A 60 -3.99 6.79 -0.58
C LEU A 60 -4.50 5.53 -1.30
N ARG A 61 -5.68 5.02 -0.95
CA ARG A 61 -6.16 3.71 -1.41
C ARG A 61 -6.72 3.74 -2.83
N ALA A 62 -7.51 4.75 -3.19
CA ALA A 62 -8.12 4.86 -4.52
C ALA A 62 -7.25 5.64 -5.52
N GLY A 63 -6.44 6.61 -5.05
CA GLY A 63 -5.60 7.45 -5.90
C GLY A 63 -4.18 6.94 -6.05
N ILE A 64 -3.41 6.92 -4.96
CA ILE A 64 -1.96 6.69 -4.99
C ILE A 64 -1.60 5.23 -5.26
N VAL A 65 -2.15 4.29 -4.51
CA VAL A 65 -1.79 2.86 -4.62
C VAL A 65 -1.97 2.33 -6.05
N PRO A 66 -3.14 2.52 -6.71
CA PRO A 66 -3.33 2.03 -8.08
C PRO A 66 -2.38 2.70 -9.07
N ARG A 67 -2.04 3.96 -8.84
CA ARG A 67 -1.13 4.71 -9.70
C ARG A 67 0.30 4.19 -9.57
N LEU A 68 0.82 4.06 -8.36
CA LEU A 68 2.17 3.56 -8.11
C LEU A 68 2.36 2.15 -8.68
N ARG A 69 1.34 1.29 -8.59
CA ARG A 69 1.36 -0.04 -9.22
C ARG A 69 1.48 0.04 -10.74
N ARG A 70 0.73 0.94 -11.39
CA ARG A 70 0.86 1.15 -12.85
C ARG A 70 2.23 1.67 -13.27
N GLU A 71 2.88 2.43 -12.41
CA GLU A 71 4.22 2.96 -12.61
C GLU A 71 5.35 1.96 -12.24
N GLY A 72 4.99 0.70 -11.90
CA GLY A 72 5.96 -0.37 -11.61
C GLY A 72 6.47 -0.41 -10.17
N LEU A 73 5.95 0.45 -9.30
CA LEU A 73 6.30 0.47 -7.88
C LEU A 73 5.48 -0.55 -7.10
N CYS A 74 6.01 -1.04 -5.98
CA CYS A 74 5.33 -1.98 -5.08
C CYS A 74 4.79 -1.24 -3.83
N PRO A 75 3.60 -0.61 -3.88
CA PRO A 75 3.01 0.01 -2.71
C PRO A 75 2.47 -1.07 -1.75
N VAL A 76 2.88 -0.99 -0.50
CA VAL A 76 2.45 -1.87 0.59
C VAL A 76 1.78 -1.03 1.67
N TYR A 77 0.46 -1.21 1.82
CA TYR A 77 -0.30 -0.53 2.86
C TYR A 77 -0.17 -1.31 4.17
N VAL A 78 0.34 -0.65 5.20
CA VAL A 78 0.57 -1.23 6.52
C VAL A 78 -0.21 -0.45 7.57
N ARG A 79 -0.95 -1.15 8.41
CA ARG A 79 -1.53 -0.58 9.62
C ARG A 79 -0.99 -1.36 10.81
N ILE A 80 -0.14 -0.73 11.58
CA ILE A 80 0.47 -1.37 12.75
C ILE A 80 -0.57 -1.52 13.84
N ASP A 81 -0.69 -2.74 14.35
CA ASP A 81 -1.45 -3.06 15.53
C ASP A 81 -0.50 -3.15 16.74
N TYR A 82 -0.83 -2.44 17.79
CA TYR A 82 -0.03 -2.35 19.04
C TYR A 82 -0.67 -3.13 20.19
N ALA A 83 -1.66 -4.00 19.91
CA ALA A 83 -2.19 -4.87 20.96
C ALA A 83 -1.08 -5.75 21.55
N PRO A 84 -1.12 -6.07 22.85
CA PRO A 84 -0.03 -6.82 23.54
C PRO A 84 0.27 -8.18 22.89
N GLU A 85 -0.73 -8.82 22.29
CA GLU A 85 -0.62 -10.11 21.60
C GLU A 85 -0.25 -9.98 20.11
N SER A 86 -0.18 -8.78 19.58
CA SER A 86 0.16 -8.56 18.16
C SER A 86 1.66 -8.81 17.94
N PRO A 87 2.04 -9.32 16.74
CA PRO A 87 3.42 -9.44 16.36
C PRO A 87 4.17 -8.09 16.41
N SER A 88 5.48 -8.13 16.50
CA SER A 88 6.28 -6.90 16.47
C SER A 88 6.00 -6.05 15.22
N PRO A 89 6.16 -4.73 15.25
CA PRO A 89 5.95 -3.87 14.08
C PRO A 89 6.76 -4.32 12.86
N SER A 90 8.00 -4.77 13.03
CA SER A 90 8.83 -5.29 11.95
C SER A 90 8.23 -6.56 11.34
N GLU A 91 7.69 -7.45 12.16
CA GLU A 91 7.04 -8.67 11.69
C GLU A 91 5.74 -8.35 10.93
N GLN A 92 4.95 -7.41 11.43
CA GLN A 92 3.74 -6.95 10.72
C GLN A 92 4.07 -6.34 9.35
N ILE A 93 5.18 -5.59 9.23
CA ILE A 93 5.66 -5.05 7.95
C ILE A 93 6.06 -6.19 7.00
N LYS A 94 6.87 -7.15 7.46
CA LYS A 94 7.26 -8.32 6.65
C LYS A 94 6.03 -9.07 6.13
N GLN A 95 5.06 -9.36 6.99
CA GLN A 95 3.81 -10.01 6.61
C GLN A 95 2.99 -9.19 5.60
N ALA A 96 2.96 -7.85 5.75
CA ALA A 96 2.28 -6.98 4.79
C ALA A 96 2.94 -7.03 3.40
N ILE A 97 4.27 -7.04 3.34
CA ILE A 97 5.02 -7.19 2.08
C ILE A 97 4.70 -8.55 1.44
N LEU A 98 4.76 -9.65 2.18
CA LEU A 98 4.45 -10.98 1.67
C LEU A 98 3.01 -11.08 1.15
N ARG A 99 2.04 -10.49 1.86
CA ARG A 99 0.64 -10.46 1.38
C ARG A 99 0.48 -9.62 0.11
N ALA A 100 1.15 -8.47 0.02
CA ALA A 100 1.07 -7.61 -1.14
C ALA A 100 1.66 -8.29 -2.38
N THR A 101 2.74 -9.05 -2.24
CA THR A 101 3.34 -9.83 -3.32
C THR A 101 2.46 -10.99 -3.74
N ALA A 102 1.93 -11.77 -2.80
CA ALA A 102 1.05 -12.92 -3.09
C ALA A 102 -0.24 -12.51 -3.82
N SER A 103 -0.79 -11.35 -3.50
CA SER A 103 -2.05 -10.87 -4.09
C SER A 103 -1.88 -10.15 -5.42
N SER A 104 -0.70 -9.65 -5.73
CA SER A 104 -0.49 -8.83 -6.93
C SER A 104 -0.31 -9.65 -8.21
N GLY A 105 0.23 -10.86 -8.11
CA GLY A 105 0.66 -11.68 -9.26
C GLY A 105 1.77 -11.04 -10.11
N ARG A 106 2.23 -9.85 -9.75
CA ARG A 106 3.20 -9.04 -10.51
C ARG A 106 4.58 -8.95 -9.82
N TRP A 107 4.60 -9.10 -8.51
CA TRP A 107 5.84 -9.08 -7.76
C TRP A 107 6.00 -10.39 -7.01
N THR A 108 7.19 -10.90 -7.00
CA THR A 108 7.54 -12.11 -6.27
C THR A 108 8.59 -11.80 -5.23
N LYS A 109 8.43 -12.38 -4.05
CA LYS A 109 9.49 -12.47 -3.06
C LYS A 109 9.73 -13.96 -2.83
N PRO A 110 10.86 -14.49 -3.31
CA PRO A 110 11.23 -15.86 -3.03
C PRO A 110 11.49 -16.05 -1.52
N GLY A 111 11.02 -17.15 -0.99
CA GLY A 111 11.24 -17.52 0.40
C GLY A 111 10.16 -17.05 1.38
N THR A 112 10.28 -17.49 2.61
CA THR A 112 9.42 -17.16 3.74
C THR A 112 10.20 -16.30 4.74
N ALA A 113 9.53 -15.41 5.45
CA ALA A 113 10.14 -14.70 6.55
C ALA A 113 10.69 -15.71 7.58
N VAL A 114 11.97 -15.58 7.91
CA VAL A 114 12.62 -16.41 8.92
C VAL A 114 12.38 -15.82 10.28
N GLU A 115 12.04 -16.66 11.25
CA GLU A 115 11.82 -16.20 12.63
C GLU A 115 13.10 -15.57 13.20
N GLY A 116 12.96 -14.37 13.78
CA GLY A 116 14.09 -13.60 14.31
C GLY A 116 14.88 -12.78 13.30
N GLU A 117 14.59 -12.91 12.00
CA GLU A 117 15.21 -12.10 10.96
C GLU A 117 14.81 -10.61 11.11
N SER A 118 15.77 -9.71 11.05
CA SER A 118 15.51 -8.28 11.05
C SER A 118 14.80 -7.84 9.76
N LEU A 119 14.11 -6.69 9.78
CA LEU A 119 13.50 -6.13 8.57
C LEU A 119 14.54 -5.79 7.51
N TRP A 120 15.75 -5.42 7.92
CA TRP A 120 16.85 -5.14 7.00
C TRP A 120 17.30 -6.39 6.26
N GLU A 121 17.54 -7.50 6.99
CA GLU A 121 17.91 -8.79 6.40
C GLU A 121 16.83 -9.27 5.43
N PHE A 122 15.56 -9.20 5.85
CA PHE A 122 14.42 -9.56 5.02
C PHE A 122 14.36 -8.78 3.69
N LEU A 123 14.76 -7.50 3.68
CA LEU A 123 14.72 -6.66 2.48
C LEU A 123 15.99 -6.80 1.61
N HIS A 124 17.12 -7.22 2.18
CA HIS A 124 18.42 -7.19 1.52
C HIS A 124 19.07 -8.58 1.35
N HIS A 125 18.42 -9.63 1.80
CA HIS A 125 18.96 -10.99 1.62
C HIS A 125 19.03 -11.34 0.13
N ARG A 126 20.19 -11.83 -0.34
CA ARG A 126 20.49 -12.01 -1.78
C ARG A 126 19.50 -12.94 -2.50
N ASP A 127 19.03 -13.98 -1.82
CA ASP A 127 18.16 -15.00 -2.40
C ASP A 127 16.66 -14.65 -2.28
N ASP A 128 16.34 -13.55 -1.60
CA ASP A 128 14.99 -13.15 -1.21
C ASP A 128 14.63 -11.71 -1.61
N VAL A 129 15.22 -11.19 -2.67
CA VAL A 129 14.93 -9.87 -3.18
C VAL A 129 13.53 -9.85 -3.82
N LEU A 130 12.74 -8.82 -3.48
CA LEU A 130 11.48 -8.56 -4.16
C LEU A 130 11.75 -8.26 -5.65
N MET A 131 11.13 -9.00 -6.56
CA MET A 131 11.33 -8.87 -8.01
C MET A 131 10.03 -8.58 -8.74
N ASP A 132 10.15 -7.89 -9.88
CA ASP A 132 9.07 -7.76 -10.85
C ASP A 132 9.02 -8.97 -11.81
N ASP A 133 8.05 -8.98 -12.73
CA ASP A 133 7.87 -10.04 -13.73
C ASP A 133 9.05 -10.19 -14.71
N ALA A 134 9.89 -9.15 -14.82
CA ALA A 134 11.08 -9.13 -15.66
C ALA A 134 12.34 -9.58 -14.89
N GLY A 135 12.22 -9.89 -13.60
CA GLY A 135 13.35 -10.30 -12.75
C GLY A 135 14.19 -9.13 -12.22
N ASN A 136 13.68 -7.88 -12.28
CA ASN A 136 14.38 -6.74 -11.69
C ASN A 136 14.03 -6.60 -10.21
N ALA A 137 15.02 -6.23 -9.40
CA ALA A 137 14.79 -5.94 -7.98
C ALA A 137 13.88 -4.71 -7.81
N VAL A 138 12.87 -4.83 -6.96
CA VAL A 138 11.89 -3.77 -6.67
C VAL A 138 11.95 -3.41 -5.19
N THR A 139 12.02 -2.12 -4.90
CA THR A 139 11.94 -1.62 -3.53
C THR A 139 10.47 -1.38 -3.14
N PRO A 140 9.98 -1.96 -2.04
CA PRO A 140 8.62 -1.71 -1.59
C PRO A 140 8.47 -0.27 -1.09
N LEU A 141 7.34 0.35 -1.40
CA LEU A 141 6.94 1.66 -0.88
C LEU A 141 5.94 1.43 0.24
N LEU A 142 6.37 1.61 1.49
CA LEU A 142 5.54 1.40 2.67
C LEU A 142 4.63 2.60 2.92
N ILE A 143 3.35 2.35 3.14
CA ILE A 143 2.31 3.35 3.44
C ILE A 143 1.70 2.97 4.80
N PHE A 144 1.92 3.82 5.81
CA PHE A 144 1.41 3.63 7.17
C PHE A 144 0.19 4.47 7.46
#